data_aa220581a0ca552acaa199a21223bf99
#
_entry.id   aa220581a0ca552acaa199a21223bf99
#
_cell.length_a   1.000
_cell.length_b   1.000
_cell.length_c   1.000
_cell.angle_alpha   90.00
_cell.angle_beta   90.00
_cell.angle_gamma   90.00
#
_symmetry.space_group_name_H-M   'P 1'
#
loop_
_entity.id
_entity.type
_entity.pdbx_description
1 polymer ?
#
loop_
_entity_poly.entity_id
_entity_poly.type
_entity_poly.pdbx_seq_one_letter_code
_entity_poly.pdbx_strand_id
1 'polypeptide(L)'
;MHYYQSTIEALLYKERKRIEQLTTSDIRFYLASYQEERGASRVTIDNLRRIFSSFFAWLEDEDYIAKSPVRRIHKVRTDSLVKEVISDEHMEILRDTCHEIRDLAMIDLLASTGMRVGELAKMNREDIDFHERQCIVFGKGNKEREVYFNARTKIHLKRYLEGRSDKNPALFISLSKPYNRLTIGGIEARLREIGRRAGLNK
;
A
#
# COMPACT_ATOMS: atom_id res chain seq x y z
N MET A 1 -1.55 12.67 -5.21
CA MET A 1 -1.90 13.47 -6.40
C MET A 1 -1.55 12.79 -7.72
N HIS A 2 -0.37 12.24 -7.90
CA HIS A 2 0.10 11.63 -9.17
C HIS A 2 -0.88 10.61 -9.79
N TYR A 3 -1.49 9.72 -8.99
CA TYR A 3 -2.41 8.68 -9.49
C TYR A 3 -3.70 9.27 -10.12
N TYR A 4 -4.28 10.30 -9.52
CA TYR A 4 -5.45 10.98 -10.08
C TYR A 4 -5.13 11.62 -11.43
N GLN A 5 -4.05 12.39 -11.48
CA GLN A 5 -3.59 13.08 -12.68
C GLN A 5 -3.33 12.09 -13.81
N SER A 6 -2.51 11.06 -13.57
CA SER A 6 -2.19 10.05 -14.60
C SER A 6 -3.42 9.29 -15.10
N THR A 7 -4.43 9.08 -14.24
CA THR A 7 -5.70 8.44 -14.65
C THR A 7 -6.51 9.32 -15.59
N ILE A 8 -6.59 10.63 -15.30
CA ILE A 8 -7.31 11.59 -16.14
C ILE A 8 -6.58 11.78 -17.47
N GLU A 9 -5.26 11.95 -17.44
CA GLU A 9 -4.43 12.04 -18.66
C GLU A 9 -4.58 10.82 -19.56
N ALA A 10 -4.64 9.61 -18.99
CA ALA A 10 -4.84 8.37 -19.74
C ALA A 10 -6.21 8.33 -20.45
N LEU A 11 -7.28 8.82 -19.80
CA LEU A 11 -8.60 8.96 -20.42
C LEU A 11 -8.54 9.92 -21.61
N LEU A 12 -8.01 11.13 -21.40
CA LEU A 12 -7.93 12.16 -22.43
C LEU A 12 -7.07 11.72 -23.62
N TYR A 13 -5.95 11.06 -23.36
CA TYR A 13 -5.08 10.50 -24.39
C TYR A 13 -5.76 9.42 -25.24
N LYS A 14 -6.55 8.54 -24.61
CA LYS A 14 -7.24 7.44 -25.32
C LYS A 14 -8.41 7.95 -26.14
N GLU A 15 -9.23 8.83 -25.58
CA GLU A 15 -10.44 9.35 -26.25
C GLU A 15 -10.15 10.43 -27.30
N ARG A 16 -9.01 11.11 -27.23
CA ARG A 16 -8.57 12.19 -28.15
C ARG A 16 -9.62 13.28 -28.36
N LYS A 17 -10.44 13.53 -27.33
CA LYS A 17 -11.50 14.53 -27.30
C LYS A 17 -11.14 15.63 -26.29
N ARG A 18 -11.69 16.83 -26.53
CA ARG A 18 -11.66 17.89 -25.51
C ARG A 18 -12.56 17.48 -24.33
N ILE A 19 -12.25 17.95 -23.15
CA ILE A 19 -12.97 17.60 -21.91
C ILE A 19 -14.47 17.89 -22.03
N GLU A 20 -14.83 19.02 -22.65
CA GLU A 20 -16.21 19.48 -22.82
C GLU A 20 -17.01 18.60 -23.80
N GLN A 21 -16.33 17.82 -24.63
CA GLN A 21 -16.92 16.94 -25.62
C GLN A 21 -17.10 15.48 -25.14
N LEU A 22 -16.56 15.17 -23.97
CA LEU A 22 -16.68 13.83 -23.41
C LEU A 22 -18.10 13.53 -22.96
N THR A 23 -18.64 12.43 -23.48
CA THR A 23 -19.98 11.95 -23.15
C THR A 23 -19.97 10.81 -22.13
N THR A 24 -21.14 10.51 -21.58
CA THR A 24 -21.31 9.31 -20.72
C THR A 24 -20.92 8.02 -21.43
N SER A 25 -21.17 7.93 -22.75
CA SER A 25 -20.81 6.76 -23.54
C SER A 25 -19.30 6.60 -23.69
N ASP A 26 -18.56 7.70 -23.88
CA ASP A 26 -17.10 7.66 -23.96
C ASP A 26 -16.50 7.13 -22.65
N ILE A 27 -16.97 7.64 -21.51
CA ILE A 27 -16.47 7.18 -20.20
C ILE A 27 -16.81 5.69 -19.96
N ARG A 28 -18.02 5.25 -20.34
CA ARG A 28 -18.39 3.82 -20.23
C ARG A 28 -17.51 2.94 -21.12
N PHE A 29 -17.29 3.37 -22.36
CA PHE A 29 -16.43 2.66 -23.30
C PHE A 29 -15.00 2.57 -22.79
N TYR A 30 -14.45 3.68 -22.27
CA TYR A 30 -13.12 3.70 -21.66
C TYR A 30 -12.99 2.69 -20.50
N LEU A 31 -13.96 2.68 -19.56
CA LEU A 31 -13.94 1.78 -18.41
C LEU A 31 -14.04 0.30 -18.84
N ALA A 32 -14.90 0.00 -19.83
CA ALA A 32 -15.04 -1.36 -20.37
C ALA A 32 -13.76 -1.82 -21.08
N SER A 33 -13.21 -0.99 -21.98
CA SER A 33 -11.96 -1.29 -22.68
C SER A 33 -10.79 -1.45 -21.72
N TYR A 34 -10.70 -0.61 -20.68
CA TYR A 34 -9.65 -0.71 -19.67
C TYR A 34 -9.74 -2.04 -18.91
N GLN A 35 -10.97 -2.48 -18.60
CA GLN A 35 -11.19 -3.76 -17.94
C GLN A 35 -10.74 -4.93 -18.79
N GLU A 36 -11.11 -4.92 -20.07
CA GLU A 36 -10.80 -5.98 -21.03
C GLU A 36 -9.30 -6.05 -21.36
N GLU A 37 -8.69 -4.93 -21.74
CA GLU A 37 -7.28 -4.85 -22.16
C GLU A 37 -6.30 -5.19 -21.02
N ARG A 38 -6.65 -4.86 -19.77
CA ARG A 38 -5.76 -5.05 -18.62
C ARG A 38 -6.19 -6.14 -17.66
N GLY A 39 -7.30 -6.83 -17.92
CA GLY A 39 -7.85 -7.80 -16.96
C GLY A 39 -8.17 -7.18 -15.60
N ALA A 40 -8.55 -5.88 -15.59
CA ALA A 40 -8.66 -5.13 -14.35
C ALA A 40 -9.85 -5.60 -13.50
N SER A 41 -9.65 -5.68 -12.18
CA SER A 41 -10.70 -6.08 -11.25
C SER A 41 -11.85 -5.05 -11.22
N ARG A 42 -13.05 -5.50 -10.85
CA ARG A 42 -14.21 -4.61 -10.64
C ARG A 42 -13.92 -3.49 -9.64
N VAL A 43 -13.11 -3.76 -8.62
CA VAL A 43 -12.66 -2.75 -7.64
C VAL A 43 -11.82 -1.67 -8.32
N THR A 44 -10.91 -2.06 -9.22
CA THR A 44 -10.09 -1.11 -10.00
C THR A 44 -10.97 -0.23 -10.87
N ILE A 45 -11.96 -0.82 -11.56
CA ILE A 45 -12.90 -0.07 -12.40
C ILE A 45 -13.74 0.92 -11.58
N ASP A 46 -14.23 0.51 -10.38
CA ASP A 46 -14.96 1.44 -9.50
C ASP A 46 -14.06 2.57 -8.99
N ASN A 47 -12.79 2.31 -8.73
CA ASN A 47 -11.83 3.35 -8.35
C ASN A 47 -11.61 4.36 -9.49
N LEU A 48 -11.44 3.90 -10.75
CA LEU A 48 -11.35 4.79 -11.91
C LEU A 48 -12.63 5.64 -12.06
N ARG A 49 -13.80 5.00 -11.96
CA ARG A 49 -15.10 5.69 -11.99
C ARG A 49 -15.19 6.78 -10.92
N ARG A 50 -14.72 6.50 -9.68
CA ARG A 50 -14.72 7.48 -8.57
C ARG A 50 -13.80 8.66 -8.86
N ILE A 51 -12.63 8.41 -9.44
CA ILE A 51 -11.71 9.49 -9.84
C ILE A 51 -12.39 10.38 -10.90
N PHE A 52 -12.96 9.78 -11.94
CA PHE A 52 -13.68 10.54 -12.96
C PHE A 52 -14.89 11.28 -12.38
N SER A 53 -15.67 10.63 -11.50
CA SER A 53 -16.81 11.28 -10.84
C SER A 53 -16.40 12.53 -10.06
N SER A 54 -15.31 12.45 -9.29
CA SER A 54 -14.80 13.58 -8.51
C SER A 54 -14.28 14.71 -9.43
N PHE A 55 -13.56 14.35 -10.48
CA PHE A 55 -12.98 15.31 -11.41
C PHE A 55 -14.05 16.05 -12.23
N PHE A 56 -15.00 15.30 -12.83
CA PHE A 56 -16.05 15.92 -13.62
C PHE A 56 -17.11 16.64 -12.77
N ALA A 57 -17.30 16.28 -11.50
CA ALA A 57 -18.11 17.05 -10.58
C ALA A 57 -17.47 18.41 -10.29
N TRP A 58 -16.14 18.42 -10.04
CA TRP A 58 -15.42 19.68 -9.88
C TRP A 58 -15.50 20.58 -11.12
N LEU A 59 -15.36 20.03 -12.33
CA LEU A 59 -15.51 20.80 -13.56
C LEU A 59 -16.93 21.35 -13.75
N GLU A 60 -17.95 20.63 -13.31
CA GLU A 60 -19.36 21.10 -13.32
C GLU A 60 -19.56 22.23 -12.28
N ASP A 61 -18.99 22.08 -11.07
CA ASP A 61 -19.06 23.07 -9.97
C ASP A 61 -18.32 24.38 -10.30
N GLU A 62 -17.27 24.32 -11.12
CA GLU A 62 -16.49 25.48 -11.59
C GLU A 62 -16.95 26.00 -12.97
N ASP A 63 -18.11 25.59 -13.45
CA ASP A 63 -18.71 26.00 -14.72
C ASP A 63 -17.87 25.74 -15.99
N TYR A 64 -16.87 24.85 -15.92
CA TYR A 64 -16.11 24.42 -17.10
C TYR A 64 -16.93 23.53 -18.05
N ILE A 65 -17.89 22.80 -17.50
CA ILE A 65 -18.82 21.96 -18.23
C ILE A 65 -20.24 22.13 -17.69
N ALA A 66 -21.25 22.11 -18.55
CA ALA A 66 -22.64 22.27 -18.13
C ALA A 66 -23.17 21.08 -17.31
N LYS A 67 -22.61 19.89 -17.48
CA LYS A 67 -23.04 18.67 -16.78
C LYS A 67 -21.99 17.56 -16.83
N SER A 68 -21.76 16.95 -15.66
CA SER A 68 -20.82 15.83 -15.54
C SER A 68 -21.28 14.60 -16.36
N PRO A 69 -20.44 14.08 -17.29
CA PRO A 69 -20.75 12.89 -18.08
C PRO A 69 -20.77 11.61 -17.22
N VAL A 70 -20.21 11.66 -15.99
CA VAL A 70 -20.13 10.50 -15.08
C VAL A 70 -21.37 10.37 -14.20
N ARG A 71 -22.22 11.35 -14.13
CA ARG A 71 -23.40 11.41 -13.23
C ARG A 71 -24.34 10.19 -13.38
N ARG A 72 -24.44 9.61 -14.59
CA ARG A 72 -25.25 8.42 -14.88
C ARG A 72 -24.48 7.10 -14.85
N ILE A 73 -23.23 7.11 -14.36
CA ILE A 73 -22.41 5.91 -14.22
C ILE A 73 -22.44 5.50 -12.74
N HIS A 74 -23.25 4.49 -12.45
CA HIS A 74 -23.43 3.99 -11.09
C HIS A 74 -22.23 3.19 -10.61
N LYS A 75 -22.14 3.03 -9.29
CA LYS A 75 -21.12 2.21 -8.63
C LYS A 75 -21.13 0.79 -9.21
N VAL A 76 -19.95 0.29 -9.54
CA VAL A 76 -19.78 -1.11 -9.93
C VAL A 76 -19.98 -1.98 -8.69
N ARG A 77 -20.87 -2.97 -8.76
CA ARG A 77 -21.03 -3.94 -7.68
C ARG A 77 -19.77 -4.77 -7.56
N THR A 78 -19.15 -4.68 -6.42
CA THR A 78 -17.96 -5.46 -6.07
C THR A 78 -18.35 -6.45 -4.97
N ASP A 79 -18.03 -7.72 -5.17
CA ASP A 79 -18.19 -8.69 -4.11
C ASP A 79 -17.21 -8.36 -2.97
N SER A 80 -17.69 -8.34 -1.75
CA SER A 80 -16.84 -8.19 -0.57
C SER A 80 -16.18 -9.55 -0.30
N LEU A 81 -15.00 -9.76 -0.87
CA LEU A 81 -14.18 -10.91 -0.48
C LEU A 81 -13.65 -10.65 0.93
N VAL A 82 -14.09 -11.47 1.88
CA VAL A 82 -13.47 -11.54 3.21
C VAL A 82 -12.06 -12.12 2.98
N LYS A 83 -11.05 -11.31 3.18
CA LYS A 83 -9.66 -11.80 3.11
C LYS A 83 -9.43 -12.71 4.31
N GLU A 84 -8.91 -13.89 4.04
CA GLU A 84 -8.48 -14.80 5.11
C GLU A 84 -7.37 -14.10 5.94
N VAL A 85 -7.53 -14.19 7.25
CA VAL A 85 -6.53 -13.72 8.21
C VAL A 85 -5.45 -14.79 8.32
N ILE A 86 -4.20 -14.36 8.45
CA ILE A 86 -3.08 -15.26 8.73
C ILE A 86 -3.31 -15.85 10.14
N SER A 87 -3.39 -17.19 10.25
CA SER A 87 -3.53 -17.85 11.55
C SER A 87 -2.23 -17.82 12.35
N ASP A 88 -2.30 -18.13 13.64
CA ASP A 88 -1.12 -18.20 14.51
C ASP A 88 -0.13 -19.25 14.01
N GLU A 89 -0.61 -20.41 13.51
CA GLU A 89 0.24 -21.46 12.93
C GLU A 89 0.96 -20.94 11.66
N HIS A 90 0.25 -20.24 10.80
CA HIS A 90 0.86 -19.63 9.61
C HIS A 90 1.91 -18.58 9.99
N MET A 91 1.69 -17.83 11.09
CA MET A 91 2.69 -16.89 11.60
C MET A 91 3.95 -17.61 12.09
N GLU A 92 3.84 -18.75 12.76
CA GLU A 92 5.00 -19.55 13.17
C GLU A 92 5.76 -20.10 11.94
N ILE A 93 5.05 -20.63 10.93
CA ILE A 93 5.67 -21.09 9.68
C ILE A 93 6.43 -19.95 8.97
N LEU A 94 5.87 -18.72 8.94
CA LEU A 94 6.55 -17.56 8.39
C LEU A 94 7.83 -17.24 9.17
N ARG A 95 7.81 -17.32 10.51
CA ARG A 95 8.99 -17.11 11.36
C ARG A 95 10.08 -18.13 11.10
N ASP A 96 9.71 -19.41 11.05
CA ASP A 96 10.65 -20.51 10.79
C ASP A 96 11.27 -20.43 9.39
N THR A 97 10.56 -19.83 8.44
CA THR A 97 11.05 -19.62 7.07
C THR A 97 12.03 -18.44 6.97
N CYS A 98 12.13 -17.59 7.98
CA CYS A 98 13.05 -16.46 8.01
C CYS A 98 14.48 -16.90 8.31
N HIS A 99 15.37 -16.86 7.31
CA HIS A 99 16.80 -17.14 7.50
C HIS A 99 17.56 -15.92 8.05
N GLU A 100 17.04 -14.71 7.83
CA GLU A 100 17.67 -13.45 8.23
C GLU A 100 16.96 -12.87 9.45
N ILE A 101 17.73 -12.51 10.47
CA ILE A 101 17.19 -11.88 11.70
C ILE A 101 16.47 -10.56 11.41
N ARG A 102 16.87 -9.83 10.36
CA ARG A 102 16.17 -8.64 9.86
C ARG A 102 14.73 -8.95 9.51
N ASP A 103 14.52 -10.00 8.72
CA ASP A 103 13.21 -10.37 8.20
C ASP A 103 12.29 -10.87 9.31
N LEU A 104 12.85 -11.62 10.25
CA LEU A 104 12.14 -12.09 11.43
C LEU A 104 11.70 -10.90 12.31
N ALA A 105 12.60 -9.95 12.57
CA ALA A 105 12.29 -8.74 13.33
C ALA A 105 11.22 -7.88 12.64
N MET A 106 11.26 -7.81 11.30
CA MET A 106 10.31 -7.06 10.49
C MET A 106 8.90 -7.67 10.53
N ILE A 107 8.78 -8.98 10.39
CA ILE A 107 7.50 -9.71 10.46
C ILE A 107 6.90 -9.55 11.86
N ASP A 108 7.70 -9.77 12.91
CA ASP A 108 7.22 -9.66 14.29
C ASP A 108 6.77 -8.25 14.64
N LEU A 109 7.48 -7.22 14.18
CA LEU A 109 7.08 -5.84 14.42
C LEU A 109 5.76 -5.51 13.71
N LEU A 110 5.61 -5.90 12.45
CA LEU A 110 4.35 -5.72 11.71
C LEU A 110 3.17 -6.46 12.38
N ALA A 111 3.37 -7.73 12.74
CA ALA A 111 2.33 -8.56 13.34
C ALA A 111 1.93 -8.07 14.75
N SER A 112 2.92 -7.64 15.56
CA SER A 112 2.70 -7.21 16.94
C SER A 112 2.00 -5.84 17.02
N THR A 113 2.34 -4.92 16.11
CA THR A 113 1.88 -3.52 16.17
C THR A 113 0.70 -3.22 15.25
N GLY A 114 0.49 -4.01 14.22
CA GLY A 114 -0.49 -3.71 13.17
C GLY A 114 -0.20 -2.42 12.39
N MET A 115 1.05 -1.94 12.41
CA MET A 115 1.42 -0.75 11.64
C MET A 115 1.38 -1.03 10.13
N ARG A 116 1.18 0.03 9.35
CA ARG A 116 1.21 -0.10 7.90
C ARG A 116 2.65 -0.22 7.38
N VAL A 117 2.83 -0.93 6.28
CA VAL A 117 4.15 -1.06 5.62
C VAL A 117 4.78 0.31 5.33
N GLY A 118 3.96 1.29 4.93
CA GLY A 118 4.44 2.65 4.68
C GLY A 118 4.91 3.40 5.94
N GLU A 119 4.36 3.08 7.11
CA GLU A 119 4.81 3.58 8.41
C GLU A 119 6.14 2.93 8.77
N LEU A 120 6.23 1.60 8.66
CA LEU A 120 7.46 0.85 8.90
C LEU A 120 8.64 1.33 8.03
N ALA A 121 8.41 1.57 6.76
CA ALA A 121 9.45 2.01 5.81
C ALA A 121 10.09 3.37 6.20
N LYS A 122 9.37 4.20 6.92
CA LYS A 122 9.84 5.52 7.36
C LYS A 122 10.56 5.50 8.70
N MET A 123 10.41 4.45 9.50
CA MET A 123 10.95 4.37 10.85
C MET A 123 12.49 4.42 10.88
N ASN A 124 13.02 5.07 11.91
CA ASN A 124 14.41 5.09 12.30
C ASN A 124 14.66 4.20 13.50
N ARG A 125 15.92 3.93 13.80
CA ARG A 125 16.32 3.17 15.01
C ARG A 125 15.88 3.87 16.28
N GLU A 126 15.96 5.21 16.30
CA GLU A 126 15.62 6.08 17.43
C GLU A 126 14.12 6.12 17.75
N ASP A 127 13.25 5.73 16.80
CA ASP A 127 11.80 5.72 17.01
C ASP A 127 11.33 4.55 17.88
N ILE A 128 12.25 3.63 18.26
CA ILE A 128 11.93 2.44 19.06
C ILE A 128 12.26 2.66 20.53
N ASP A 129 11.26 2.71 21.37
CA ASP A 129 11.43 2.62 22.81
C ASP A 129 11.44 1.16 23.25
N PHE A 130 12.65 0.66 23.54
CA PHE A 130 12.84 -0.71 24.04
C PHE A 130 12.45 -0.89 25.50
N HIS A 131 12.35 0.19 26.29
CA HIS A 131 11.94 0.10 27.70
C HIS A 131 10.44 -0.16 27.75
N GLU A 132 9.65 0.75 27.20
CA GLU A 132 8.18 0.66 27.17
C GLU A 132 7.66 -0.29 26.09
N ARG A 133 8.50 -0.78 25.19
CA ARG A 133 8.14 -1.62 24.02
C ARG A 133 7.11 -0.96 23.12
N GLN A 134 7.37 0.27 22.78
CA GLN A 134 6.48 1.07 21.94
C GLN A 134 7.25 1.81 20.86
N CYS A 135 6.53 2.29 19.88
CA CYS A 135 7.00 3.27 18.92
C CYS A 135 5.85 4.16 18.45
N ILE A 136 6.20 5.37 18.01
CA ILE A 136 5.23 6.33 17.45
C ILE A 136 5.22 6.18 15.93
N VAL A 137 4.05 6.02 15.36
CA VAL A 137 3.86 5.96 13.91
C VAL A 137 2.94 7.07 13.43
N PHE A 138 3.23 7.58 12.23
CA PHE A 138 2.49 8.68 11.61
C PHE A 138 1.51 8.14 10.58
N GLY A 139 0.23 8.24 10.87
CA GLY A 139 -0.87 7.81 10.00
C GLY A 139 -1.28 8.83 8.95
N LYS A 140 -2.42 8.59 8.29
CA LYS A 140 -3.01 9.50 7.31
C LYS A 140 -3.33 10.85 7.94
N GLY A 141 -2.89 11.95 7.30
CA GLY A 141 -3.08 13.31 7.81
C GLY A 141 -2.11 13.70 8.94
N ASN A 142 -0.94 13.05 8.98
CA ASN A 142 0.11 13.30 9.99
C ASN A 142 -0.35 13.10 11.45
N LYS A 143 -1.36 12.24 11.66
CA LYS A 143 -1.81 11.89 13.00
C LYS A 143 -0.87 10.87 13.60
N GLU A 144 -0.31 11.20 14.74
CA GLU A 144 0.53 10.31 15.54
C GLU A 144 -0.33 9.28 16.26
N ARG A 145 0.19 8.06 16.38
CA ARG A 145 -0.34 7.06 17.29
C ARG A 145 0.78 6.21 17.87
N GLU A 146 0.66 5.88 19.12
CA GLU A 146 1.51 4.90 19.77
C GLU A 146 1.07 3.49 19.35
N VAL A 147 2.07 2.64 19.13
CA VAL A 147 1.86 1.21 18.87
C VAL A 147 2.84 0.42 19.76
N TYR A 148 2.35 -0.69 20.27
CA TYR A 148 3.09 -1.50 21.24
C TYR A 148 3.50 -2.83 20.61
N PHE A 149 4.70 -3.31 20.97
CA PHE A 149 5.19 -4.59 20.50
C PHE A 149 5.51 -5.54 21.67
N ASN A 150 5.42 -6.83 21.43
CA ASN A 150 5.60 -7.85 22.43
C ASN A 150 7.08 -8.14 22.73
N ALA A 151 7.34 -8.99 23.75
CA ALA A 151 8.70 -9.33 24.19
C ALA A 151 9.50 -10.06 23.09
N ARG A 152 8.87 -10.90 22.26
CA ARG A 152 9.51 -11.60 21.15
C ARG A 152 10.05 -10.59 20.13
N THR A 153 9.22 -9.64 19.72
CA THR A 153 9.62 -8.54 18.82
C THR A 153 10.79 -7.74 19.37
N LYS A 154 10.78 -7.41 20.70
CA LYS A 154 11.90 -6.73 21.36
C LYS A 154 13.20 -7.50 21.20
N ILE A 155 13.17 -8.81 21.43
CA ILE A 155 14.37 -9.67 21.33
C ILE A 155 14.91 -9.68 19.90
N HIS A 156 14.05 -9.89 18.91
CA HIS A 156 14.46 -9.98 17.49
C HIS A 156 14.94 -8.63 16.96
N LEU A 157 14.29 -7.52 17.31
CA LEU A 157 14.75 -6.18 16.96
C LEU A 157 16.12 -5.85 17.56
N LYS A 158 16.34 -6.17 18.84
CA LYS A 158 17.65 -5.98 19.48
C LYS A 158 18.73 -6.77 18.76
N ARG A 159 18.53 -8.07 18.55
CA ARG A 159 19.49 -8.92 17.84
C ARG A 159 19.81 -8.39 16.45
N TYR A 160 18.78 -7.93 15.72
CA TYR A 160 18.98 -7.35 14.41
C TYR A 160 19.83 -6.08 14.46
N LEU A 161 19.50 -5.15 15.36
CA LEU A 161 20.22 -3.89 15.49
C LEU A 161 21.65 -4.06 16.02
N GLU A 162 21.88 -4.97 16.94
CA GLU A 162 23.21 -5.32 17.47
C GLU A 162 24.10 -5.93 16.39
N GLY A 163 23.54 -6.68 15.45
CA GLY A 163 24.27 -7.26 14.31
C GLY A 163 24.60 -6.24 13.19
N ARG A 164 24.13 -5.00 13.28
CA ARG A 164 24.38 -3.97 12.26
C ARG A 164 25.67 -3.21 12.50
N SER A 165 26.48 -3.10 11.47
CA SER A 165 27.73 -2.32 11.47
C SER A 165 27.66 -0.99 10.73
N ASP A 166 26.53 -0.68 10.08
CA ASP A 166 26.31 0.54 9.31
C ASP A 166 25.87 1.72 10.18
N LYS A 167 25.96 2.95 9.63
CA LYS A 167 25.52 4.20 10.30
C LYS A 167 24.16 4.70 9.80
N ASN A 168 23.44 3.95 8.96
CA ASN A 168 22.15 4.38 8.43
C ASN A 168 21.13 4.51 9.57
N PRO A 169 20.44 5.66 9.72
CA PRO A 169 19.44 5.85 10.77
C PRO A 169 18.19 4.98 10.59
N ALA A 170 17.92 4.51 9.38
CA ALA A 170 16.73 3.71 9.10
C ALA A 170 16.64 2.46 9.98
N LEU A 171 15.43 2.12 10.47
CA LEU A 171 15.20 0.91 11.25
C LEU A 171 15.52 -0.34 10.40
N PHE A 172 15.00 -0.43 9.19
CA PHE A 172 15.26 -1.56 8.29
C PHE A 172 16.02 -1.12 7.03
N ILE A 173 17.07 -1.87 6.71
CA ILE A 173 17.95 -1.61 5.56
C ILE A 173 18.12 -2.84 4.68
N SER A 174 18.69 -2.65 3.48
CA SER A 174 19.12 -3.74 2.61
C SER A 174 20.23 -4.55 3.29
N LEU A 175 20.33 -5.85 2.96
CA LEU A 175 21.39 -6.73 3.47
C LEU A 175 22.74 -6.53 2.76
N SER A 176 22.72 -5.88 1.61
CA SER A 176 23.92 -5.59 0.80
C SER A 176 24.25 -4.10 0.83
N LYS A 177 25.53 -3.79 0.65
CA LYS A 177 26.01 -2.41 0.47
C LYS A 177 25.30 -1.74 -0.70
N PRO A 178 24.97 -0.46 -0.60
CA PRO A 178 25.37 0.49 0.45
C PRO A 178 24.44 0.53 1.70
N TYR A 179 23.72 -0.51 2.02
CA TYR A 179 22.82 -0.62 3.19
C TYR A 179 21.74 0.46 3.22
N ASN A 180 21.07 0.64 2.09
CA ASN A 180 20.00 1.64 1.95
C ASN A 180 18.77 1.28 2.77
N ARG A 181 18.02 2.31 3.22
CA ARG A 181 16.69 2.15 3.80
C ARG A 181 15.81 1.27 2.89
N LEU A 182 15.09 0.32 3.47
CA LEU A 182 14.11 -0.46 2.71
C LEU A 182 12.94 0.46 2.29
N THR A 183 12.63 0.42 1.01
CA THR A 183 11.42 1.06 0.46
C THR A 183 10.18 0.22 0.73
N ILE A 184 8.99 0.81 0.62
CA ILE A 184 7.71 0.08 0.70
C ILE A 184 7.72 -1.13 -0.23
N GLY A 185 8.07 -0.92 -1.52
CA GLY A 185 8.15 -2.01 -2.51
C GLY A 185 9.19 -3.08 -2.15
N GLY A 186 10.31 -2.69 -1.54
CA GLY A 186 11.33 -3.61 -1.05
C GLY A 186 10.83 -4.49 0.10
N ILE A 187 10.11 -3.90 1.06
CA ILE A 187 9.48 -4.62 2.17
C ILE A 187 8.42 -5.59 1.63
N GLU A 188 7.51 -5.12 0.78
CA GLU A 188 6.46 -5.95 0.20
C GLU A 188 7.00 -7.11 -0.64
N ALA A 189 8.04 -6.87 -1.44
CA ALA A 189 8.70 -7.91 -2.23
C ALA A 189 9.32 -8.97 -1.30
N ARG A 190 9.95 -8.53 -0.20
CA ARG A 190 10.55 -9.45 0.76
C ARG A 190 9.52 -10.29 1.51
N LEU A 191 8.43 -9.66 1.98
CA LEU A 191 7.33 -10.37 2.64
C LEU A 191 6.67 -11.39 1.70
N ARG A 192 6.47 -11.03 0.42
CA ARG A 192 5.95 -11.94 -0.60
C ARG A 192 6.88 -13.13 -0.83
N GLU A 193 8.19 -12.90 -0.86
CA GLU A 193 9.18 -13.98 -1.02
C GLU A 193 9.17 -14.94 0.18
N ILE A 194 9.09 -14.42 1.42
CA ILE A 194 8.97 -15.25 2.63
C ILE A 194 7.67 -16.06 2.59
N GLY A 195 6.54 -15.42 2.26
CA GLY A 195 5.25 -16.11 2.11
C GLY A 195 5.28 -17.23 1.07
N ARG A 196 5.93 -16.98 -0.08
CA ARG A 196 6.14 -18.01 -1.13
C ARG A 196 6.94 -19.20 -0.60
N ARG A 197 8.03 -18.96 0.12
CA ARG A 197 8.85 -20.03 0.72
C ARG A 197 8.11 -20.81 1.78
N ALA A 198 7.26 -20.14 2.53
CA ALA A 198 6.40 -20.74 3.56
C ALA A 198 5.21 -21.53 2.98
N GLY A 199 5.04 -21.57 1.66
CA GLY A 199 3.89 -22.20 1.00
C GLY A 199 2.57 -21.45 1.19
N LEU A 200 2.62 -20.20 1.67
CA LEU A 200 1.45 -19.34 1.94
C LEU A 200 1.13 -18.41 0.76
N ASN A 201 1.20 -18.93 -0.46
CA ASN A 201 0.88 -18.18 -1.67
C ASN A 201 -0.63 -17.96 -1.76
N LYS A 202 -1.04 -16.74 -1.43
CA LYS A 202 -2.38 -16.22 -1.82
C LYS A 202 -2.29 -14.78 -2.32
#